data_44c758efd596fb6c4735de7f5072d257
#
_entry.id   44c758efd596fb6c4735de7f5072d257
#
_cell.length_a   1.000
_cell.length_b   1.000
_cell.length_c   1.000
_cell.angle_alpha   90.00
_cell.angle_beta   90.00
_cell.angle_gamma   90.00
#
_symmetry.space_group_name_H-M   'P 1'
#
loop_
_entity.id
_entity.type
_entity.pdbx_description
1 polymer ?
#
loop_
_entity_poly.entity_id
_entity_poly.type
_entity_poly.pdbx_seq_one_letter_code
_entity_poly.pdbx_strand_id
1 'polypeptide(L)'
;SGVGSFGLSGNVLLPDYGASVILGGVVTTAALKPTDPLPPDAGYCDACHICQSVCASGMMHPKEKTHVSLGGLEFTYARRRNYLRCEFVCGGMTGLHPSGQWSTWSPGRFTIPEKDENFRAAMARGIQAYGRRPPLEGGYYHPLMRERLHITCGNRQLVCHPEKHVRKRRLDLLRSSGVVVQSDDGSLSVLPPEEALNRLDAMAPPRHPLYEDS
;
A
#
# COMPACT_ATOMS: atom_id res chain seq x y z
N SER A 1 18.69 -0.94 17.41
CA SER A 1 19.26 0.39 17.13
C SER A 1 18.21 1.47 17.44
N GLY A 2 18.65 2.61 17.95
CA GLY A 2 17.79 3.76 18.29
C GLY A 2 17.39 4.64 17.10
N VAL A 3 17.25 4.07 15.90
CA VAL A 3 16.94 4.84 14.67
C VAL A 3 15.51 5.36 14.65
N GLY A 4 14.57 4.61 15.21
CA GLY A 4 13.16 4.99 15.24
C GLY A 4 12.33 4.04 16.10
N SER A 5 11.04 4.34 16.24
CA SER A 5 10.06 3.53 16.95
C SER A 5 8.97 3.02 16.02
N PHE A 6 8.14 2.07 16.49
CA PHE A 6 7.02 1.58 15.69
C PHE A 6 5.77 2.46 15.85
N GLY A 7 5.13 2.79 14.73
CA GLY A 7 3.81 3.38 14.74
C GLY A 7 2.69 2.35 14.65
N LEU A 8 1.44 2.81 14.75
CA LEU A 8 0.24 1.98 14.59
C LEU A 8 0.25 1.14 13.30
N SER A 9 0.83 1.64 12.23
CA SER A 9 0.96 0.92 10.95
C SER A 9 1.99 -0.23 10.97
N GLY A 10 2.81 -0.33 12.00
CA GLY A 10 3.98 -1.20 12.03
C GLY A 10 5.13 -0.72 11.14
N ASN A 11 5.07 0.51 10.65
CA ASN A 11 6.21 1.16 10.01
C ASN A 11 7.13 1.77 11.08
N VAL A 12 8.42 1.83 10.78
CA VAL A 12 9.37 2.58 11.60
C VAL A 12 9.14 4.07 11.40
N LEU A 13 9.09 4.81 12.48
CA LEU A 13 8.86 6.24 12.53
C LEU A 13 10.12 6.94 13.03
N LEU A 14 10.61 7.88 12.25
CA LEU A 14 11.71 8.76 12.65
C LEU A 14 11.11 10.08 13.18
N PRO A 15 11.64 10.64 14.28
CA PRO A 15 11.05 11.83 14.92
C PRO A 15 10.85 13.00 13.96
N ASP A 16 11.81 13.27 13.06
CA ASP A 16 11.79 14.44 12.19
C ASP A 16 11.21 14.16 10.79
N TYR A 17 11.25 12.90 10.34
CA TYR A 17 10.92 12.51 8.95
C TYR A 17 9.63 11.69 8.82
N GLY A 18 9.10 11.24 9.92
CA GLY A 18 7.92 10.39 9.88
C GLY A 18 8.22 8.98 9.38
N ALA A 19 7.27 8.41 8.64
CA ALA A 19 7.39 7.09 8.04
C ALA A 19 7.91 7.11 6.59
N SER A 20 8.14 8.30 6.01
CA SER A 20 8.61 8.47 4.62
C SER A 20 10.11 8.24 4.50
N VAL A 21 10.59 7.08 4.92
CA VAL A 21 12.00 6.73 4.97
C VAL A 21 12.24 5.33 4.41
N ILE A 22 13.43 5.12 3.88
CA ILE A 22 13.92 3.81 3.47
C ILE A 22 15.03 3.44 4.45
N LEU A 23 14.89 2.29 5.09
CA LEU A 23 15.89 1.76 6.02
C LEU A 23 16.80 0.79 5.27
N GLY A 24 18.09 0.94 5.49
CA GLY A 24 19.13 0.01 5.04
C GLY A 24 19.87 -0.61 6.22
N GLY A 25 20.57 -1.70 5.95
CA GLY A 25 21.45 -2.35 6.92
C GLY A 25 22.75 -2.77 6.26
N VAL A 26 23.83 -2.77 7.03
CA VAL A 26 25.14 -3.24 6.61
C VAL A 26 25.63 -4.27 7.61
N VAL A 27 26.17 -5.38 7.12
CA VAL A 27 26.91 -6.36 7.92
C VAL A 27 28.39 -5.99 7.88
N THR A 28 29.04 -5.94 9.04
CA THR A 28 30.45 -5.56 9.16
C THR A 28 31.16 -6.45 10.19
N THR A 29 32.46 -6.62 10.02
CA THR A 29 33.36 -7.25 11.01
C THR A 29 33.90 -6.25 12.02
N ALA A 30 33.64 -4.95 11.85
CA ALA A 30 34.05 -3.92 12.81
C ALA A 30 33.29 -4.06 14.13
N ALA A 31 34.02 -3.92 15.24
CA ALA A 31 33.39 -3.88 16.55
C ALA A 31 32.70 -2.53 16.77
N LEU A 32 31.42 -2.48 16.53
CA LEU A 32 30.58 -1.28 16.72
C LEU A 32 29.97 -1.30 18.12
N LYS A 33 29.93 -0.13 18.77
CA LYS A 33 29.20 0.03 20.02
C LYS A 33 27.72 -0.07 19.74
N PRO A 34 26.96 -0.97 20.38
CA PRO A 34 25.50 -1.03 20.21
C PRO A 34 24.83 0.24 20.75
N THR A 35 23.73 0.60 20.13
CA THR A 35 22.85 1.67 20.63
C THR A 35 21.55 1.06 21.13
N ASP A 36 21.00 1.64 22.20
CA ASP A 36 19.72 1.21 22.74
C ASP A 36 18.56 1.50 21.78
N PRO A 37 17.51 0.67 21.75
CA PRO A 37 16.31 0.98 21.03
C PRO A 37 15.60 2.20 21.60
N LEU A 38 14.94 2.99 20.76
CA LEU A 38 14.08 4.06 21.23
C LEU A 38 12.87 3.46 21.97
N PRO A 39 12.52 3.98 23.16
CA PRO A 39 11.35 3.52 23.87
C PRO A 39 10.07 3.80 23.07
N PRO A 40 8.98 3.03 23.26
CA PRO A 40 7.72 3.17 22.51
C PRO A 40 7.11 4.57 22.60
N ASP A 41 7.23 5.24 23.72
CA ASP A 41 6.74 6.59 24.00
C ASP A 41 7.58 7.71 23.37
N ALA A 42 8.79 7.43 22.94
CA ALA A 42 9.58 8.38 22.15
C ALA A 42 9.05 8.58 20.71
N GLY A 43 8.09 7.76 20.30
CA GLY A 43 7.44 7.89 19.00
C GLY A 43 6.34 8.94 18.99
N TYR A 44 6.18 9.67 17.89
CA TYR A 44 5.11 10.65 17.73
C TYR A 44 3.72 10.05 17.38
N CYS A 45 3.59 8.74 17.32
CA CYS A 45 2.36 8.07 16.92
C CYS A 45 1.26 8.22 17.97
N ASP A 46 0.30 9.08 17.68
CA ASP A 46 -0.88 9.33 18.51
C ASP A 46 -2.10 8.46 18.13
N ALA A 47 -1.88 7.38 17.42
CA ALA A 47 -2.91 6.47 16.93
C ALA A 47 -4.05 7.17 16.15
N CYS A 48 -3.73 8.18 15.34
CA CYS A 48 -4.71 8.96 14.58
C CYS A 48 -5.48 8.17 13.50
N HIS A 49 -5.13 6.90 13.25
CA HIS A 49 -5.74 5.97 12.27
C HIS A 49 -5.70 6.42 10.80
N ILE A 50 -5.06 7.53 10.46
CA ILE A 50 -4.96 7.99 9.06
C ILE A 50 -4.26 6.93 8.19
N CYS A 51 -3.22 6.27 8.69
CA CYS A 51 -2.53 5.19 7.96
C CYS A 51 -3.44 3.99 7.65
N GLN A 52 -4.43 3.71 8.50
CA GLN A 52 -5.46 2.68 8.24
C GLN A 52 -6.45 3.16 7.18
N SER A 53 -6.90 4.41 7.27
CA SER A 53 -7.90 4.97 6.35
C SER A 53 -7.42 5.12 4.90
N VAL A 54 -6.11 5.18 4.66
CA VAL A 54 -5.52 5.26 3.31
C VAL A 54 -5.02 3.91 2.79
N CYS A 55 -5.22 2.84 3.54
CA CYS A 55 -4.79 1.51 3.13
C CYS A 55 -5.81 0.88 2.19
N ALA A 56 -5.63 1.07 0.88
CA ALA A 56 -6.55 0.54 -0.14
C ALA A 56 -6.74 -0.98 -0.03
N SER A 57 -5.72 -1.72 0.42
CA SER A 57 -5.80 -3.18 0.57
C SER A 57 -6.47 -3.66 1.87
N GLY A 58 -6.77 -2.77 2.80
CA GLY A 58 -7.24 -3.15 4.14
C GLY A 58 -6.28 -4.08 4.89
N MET A 59 -4.97 -3.94 4.66
CA MET A 59 -3.91 -4.80 5.21
C MET A 59 -3.85 -4.80 6.73
N MET A 60 -4.18 -3.68 7.36
CA MET A 60 -4.16 -3.55 8.81
C MET A 60 -5.51 -3.94 9.41
N HIS A 61 -5.49 -4.83 10.39
CA HIS A 61 -6.70 -5.18 11.13
C HIS A 61 -7.21 -3.95 11.90
N PRO A 62 -8.52 -3.62 11.85
CA PRO A 62 -9.02 -2.39 12.45
C PRO A 62 -8.94 -2.35 13.98
N LYS A 63 -9.01 -3.51 14.64
CA LYS A 63 -9.07 -3.62 16.11
C LYS A 63 -7.91 -4.40 16.71
N GLU A 64 -7.51 -5.51 16.08
CA GLU A 64 -6.49 -6.39 16.64
C GLU A 64 -5.08 -5.83 16.50
N LYS A 65 -4.25 -6.11 17.49
CA LYS A 65 -2.87 -5.66 17.58
C LYS A 65 -1.91 -6.84 17.62
N THR A 66 -0.69 -6.59 17.19
CA THR A 66 0.47 -7.47 17.35
C THR A 66 1.39 -6.84 18.37
N HIS A 67 1.92 -7.66 19.25
CA HIS A 67 2.92 -7.30 20.26
C HIS A 67 4.25 -7.96 19.89
N VAL A 68 5.34 -7.21 19.94
CA VAL A 68 6.69 -7.71 19.67
C VAL A 68 7.65 -7.17 20.70
N SER A 69 8.55 -8.03 21.17
CA SER A 69 9.65 -7.64 22.06
C SER A 69 10.94 -7.51 21.26
N LEU A 70 11.55 -6.34 21.29
CA LEU A 70 12.80 -6.05 20.59
C LEU A 70 13.74 -5.25 21.49
N GLY A 71 14.93 -5.81 21.77
CA GLY A 71 15.91 -5.15 22.60
C GLY A 71 15.44 -4.90 24.03
N GLY A 72 14.59 -5.79 24.58
CA GLY A 72 14.02 -5.66 25.92
C GLY A 72 12.85 -4.67 26.04
N LEU A 73 12.40 -4.07 24.93
CA LEU A 73 11.25 -3.19 24.90
C LEU A 73 10.07 -3.83 24.17
N GLU A 74 8.86 -3.58 24.65
CA GLU A 74 7.62 -4.04 24.04
C GLU A 74 7.05 -3.00 23.09
N PHE A 75 6.77 -3.42 21.86
CA PHE A 75 6.15 -2.58 20.83
C PHE A 75 4.81 -3.18 20.40
N THR A 76 3.87 -2.30 20.08
CA THR A 76 2.51 -2.68 19.68
C THR A 76 2.11 -1.94 18.41
N TYR A 77 1.57 -2.69 17.43
CA TYR A 77 1.03 -2.12 16.18
C TYR A 77 -0.20 -2.89 15.70
N ALA A 78 -0.95 -2.37 14.76
CA ALA A 78 -2.13 -3.02 14.21
C ALA A 78 -1.75 -4.37 13.56
N ARG A 79 -2.44 -5.45 13.92
CA ARG A 79 -2.19 -6.76 13.34
C ARG A 79 -2.30 -6.70 11.81
N ARG A 80 -1.32 -7.22 11.13
CA ARG A 80 -1.34 -7.34 9.68
C ARG A 80 -2.14 -8.57 9.27
N ARG A 81 -3.00 -8.40 8.28
CA ARG A 81 -3.70 -9.48 7.60
C ARG A 81 -2.78 -10.18 6.59
N ASN A 82 -3.35 -11.04 5.75
CA ASN A 82 -2.59 -11.73 4.71
C ASN A 82 -1.84 -10.73 3.81
N TYR A 83 -0.56 -11.01 3.60
CA TYR A 83 0.33 -10.12 2.84
C TYR A 83 -0.07 -9.98 1.37
N LEU A 84 -0.74 -10.99 0.81
CA LEU A 84 -1.30 -10.94 -0.53
C LEU A 84 -2.26 -9.77 -0.76
N ARG A 85 -2.92 -9.25 0.29
CA ARG A 85 -3.68 -8.00 0.22
C ARG A 85 -2.83 -6.82 -0.23
N CYS A 86 -1.64 -6.70 0.35
CA CYS A 86 -0.71 -5.63 0.00
C CYS A 86 -0.16 -5.85 -1.41
N GLU A 87 0.23 -7.06 -1.75
CA GLU A 87 0.73 -7.42 -3.07
C GLU A 87 -0.28 -7.17 -4.18
N PHE A 88 -1.56 -7.45 -3.94
CA PHE A 88 -2.63 -7.19 -4.90
C PHE A 88 -2.71 -5.71 -5.29
N VAL A 89 -2.58 -4.80 -4.33
CA VAL A 89 -2.59 -3.35 -4.57
C VAL A 89 -1.23 -2.87 -5.07
N CYS A 90 -0.16 -3.22 -4.40
CA CYS A 90 1.19 -2.81 -4.77
C CYS A 90 1.62 -3.37 -6.13
N GLY A 91 1.13 -4.53 -6.48
CA GLY A 91 1.36 -5.17 -7.77
C GLY A 91 0.50 -4.61 -8.91
N GLY A 92 -0.37 -3.65 -8.64
CA GLY A 92 -1.15 -2.97 -9.67
C GLY A 92 -2.40 -3.72 -10.14
N MET A 93 -2.87 -4.74 -9.41
CA MET A 93 -4.15 -5.39 -9.73
C MET A 93 -5.31 -4.42 -9.54
N THR A 94 -5.24 -3.60 -8.50
CA THR A 94 -6.11 -2.44 -8.32
C THR A 94 -5.42 -1.37 -7.49
N GLY A 95 -5.44 -0.15 -7.99
CA GLY A 95 -5.05 1.03 -7.21
C GLY A 95 -6.23 1.70 -6.53
N LEU A 96 -7.45 1.35 -6.92
CA LEU A 96 -8.67 1.99 -6.44
C LEU A 96 -8.86 1.77 -4.94
N HIS A 97 -9.01 2.86 -4.20
CA HIS A 97 -9.40 2.79 -2.80
C HIS A 97 -10.85 2.29 -2.68
N PRO A 98 -11.20 1.51 -1.65
CA PRO A 98 -12.58 1.01 -1.47
C PRO A 98 -13.68 2.08 -1.44
N SER A 99 -13.33 3.33 -1.12
CA SER A 99 -14.27 4.45 -1.21
C SER A 99 -14.67 4.84 -2.64
N GLY A 100 -13.94 4.36 -3.65
CA GLY A 100 -14.14 4.75 -5.05
C GLY A 100 -13.71 6.18 -5.41
N GLN A 101 -13.20 6.97 -4.46
CA GLN A 101 -12.95 8.40 -4.65
C GLN A 101 -11.55 8.72 -5.19
N TRP A 102 -10.60 7.84 -5.00
CA TRP A 102 -9.21 8.04 -5.41
C TRP A 102 -8.50 6.69 -5.57
N SER A 103 -7.37 6.70 -6.19
CA SER A 103 -6.53 5.52 -6.32
C SER A 103 -5.10 5.78 -5.82
N THR A 104 -4.35 4.69 -5.64
CA THR A 104 -2.90 4.73 -5.51
C THR A 104 -2.28 5.08 -6.87
N TRP A 105 -0.98 4.89 -7.03
CA TRP A 105 -0.27 5.11 -8.30
C TRP A 105 -0.80 4.27 -9.47
N SER A 106 -1.42 3.12 -9.19
CA SER A 106 -1.84 2.17 -10.23
C SER A 106 -3.31 2.36 -10.61
N PRO A 107 -3.67 2.03 -11.84
CA PRO A 107 -5.06 2.03 -12.27
C PRO A 107 -5.87 1.01 -11.48
N GLY A 108 -7.08 1.38 -11.11
CA GLY A 108 -8.04 0.48 -10.49
C GLY A 108 -8.62 -0.45 -11.53
N ARG A 109 -8.21 -1.72 -11.55
CA ARG A 109 -8.63 -2.64 -12.60
C ARG A 109 -9.56 -3.73 -12.08
N PHE A 110 -9.22 -4.34 -10.96
CA PHE A 110 -9.95 -5.45 -10.39
C PHE A 110 -10.44 -5.11 -8.98
N THR A 111 -11.49 -5.75 -8.54
CA THR A 111 -12.01 -5.59 -7.18
C THR A 111 -11.13 -6.33 -6.18
N ILE A 112 -11.00 -5.76 -4.98
CA ILE A 112 -10.26 -6.40 -3.89
C ILE A 112 -11.11 -7.55 -3.34
N PRO A 113 -10.55 -8.77 -3.21
CA PRO A 113 -11.23 -9.88 -2.55
C PRO A 113 -11.60 -9.54 -1.10
N GLU A 114 -12.78 -9.94 -0.66
CA GLU A 114 -13.20 -9.77 0.73
C GLU A 114 -12.46 -10.72 1.66
N LYS A 115 -12.37 -11.99 1.28
CA LYS A 115 -11.74 -13.06 2.06
C LYS A 115 -10.27 -13.24 1.69
N ASP A 116 -9.44 -13.48 2.69
CA ASP A 116 -7.98 -13.63 2.54
C ASP A 116 -7.58 -14.83 1.66
N GLU A 117 -8.34 -15.90 1.68
CA GLU A 117 -8.11 -17.09 0.86
C GLU A 117 -8.23 -16.85 -0.64
N ASN A 118 -9.03 -15.88 -1.07
CA ASN A 118 -9.30 -15.59 -2.48
C ASN A 118 -8.19 -14.79 -3.18
N PHE A 119 -7.28 -14.15 -2.42
CA PHE A 119 -6.26 -13.28 -3.00
C PHE A 119 -5.31 -14.01 -3.95
N ARG A 120 -4.92 -15.25 -3.63
CA ARG A 120 -4.01 -16.03 -4.50
C ARG A 120 -4.65 -16.32 -5.86
N ALA A 121 -5.90 -16.78 -5.85
CA ALA A 121 -6.65 -17.05 -7.07
C ALA A 121 -6.92 -15.75 -7.88
N ALA A 122 -7.30 -14.68 -7.20
CA ALA A 122 -7.52 -13.39 -7.82
C ALA A 122 -6.24 -12.83 -8.48
N MET A 123 -5.10 -12.94 -7.82
CA MET A 123 -3.80 -12.54 -8.41
C MET A 123 -3.46 -13.35 -9.64
N ALA A 124 -3.59 -14.67 -9.59
CA ALA A 124 -3.31 -15.54 -10.73
C ALA A 124 -4.20 -15.18 -11.95
N ARG A 125 -5.49 -14.99 -11.72
CA ARG A 125 -6.43 -14.58 -12.78
C ARG A 125 -6.14 -13.16 -13.31
N GLY A 126 -5.79 -12.24 -12.42
CA GLY A 126 -5.40 -10.87 -12.79
C GLY A 126 -4.16 -10.85 -13.68
N ILE A 127 -3.11 -11.59 -13.31
CA ILE A 127 -1.90 -11.73 -14.13
C ILE A 127 -2.25 -12.33 -15.49
N GLN A 128 -3.06 -13.40 -15.54
CA GLN A 128 -3.48 -14.03 -16.77
C GLN A 128 -4.30 -13.06 -17.66
N ALA A 129 -5.19 -12.27 -17.07
CA ALA A 129 -5.98 -11.29 -17.78
C ALA A 129 -5.11 -10.17 -18.38
N TYR A 130 -4.13 -9.67 -17.62
CA TYR A 130 -3.17 -8.70 -18.13
C TYR A 130 -2.25 -9.28 -19.21
N GLY A 131 -1.83 -10.53 -19.08
CA GLY A 131 -0.97 -11.21 -20.07
C GLY A 131 -1.62 -11.42 -21.44
N ARG A 132 -2.94 -11.30 -21.53
CA ARG A 132 -3.68 -11.35 -22.80
C ARG A 132 -3.70 -10.03 -23.57
N ARG A 133 -3.25 -8.94 -22.95
CA ARG A 133 -3.21 -7.62 -23.57
C ARG A 133 -1.91 -7.42 -24.35
N PRO A 134 -1.94 -6.59 -25.40
CA PRO A 134 -0.73 -6.28 -26.15
C PRO A 134 0.30 -5.64 -25.21
N PRO A 135 1.59 -5.96 -25.36
CA PRO A 135 2.65 -5.35 -24.59
C PRO A 135 2.74 -3.86 -24.90
N LEU A 136 3.00 -3.06 -23.87
CA LEU A 136 3.33 -1.65 -24.03
C LEU A 136 4.77 -1.47 -24.53
N GLU A 137 5.07 -0.29 -25.03
CA GLU A 137 6.45 0.12 -25.28
C GLU A 137 7.27 -0.07 -24.00
N GLY A 138 8.32 -0.88 -24.07
CA GLY A 138 9.10 -1.33 -22.91
C GLY A 138 8.68 -2.68 -22.33
N GLY A 139 7.75 -3.39 -22.96
CA GLY A 139 7.59 -4.84 -22.89
C GLY A 139 6.43 -5.39 -22.07
N TYR A 140 5.83 -4.64 -21.12
CA TYR A 140 4.81 -5.23 -20.25
C TYR A 140 3.63 -4.31 -20.02
N TYR A 141 2.43 -4.85 -20.12
CA TYR A 141 1.20 -4.15 -19.82
C TYR A 141 0.98 -3.92 -18.32
N HIS A 142 1.54 -4.79 -17.48
CA HIS A 142 1.32 -4.80 -16.05
C HIS A 142 2.66 -4.70 -15.27
N PRO A 143 2.76 -3.86 -14.23
CA PRO A 143 3.99 -3.65 -13.47
C PRO A 143 4.59 -4.92 -12.84
N LEU A 144 3.76 -5.87 -12.38
CA LEU A 144 4.24 -7.15 -11.83
C LEU A 144 4.94 -8.03 -12.86
N MET A 145 4.68 -7.83 -14.14
CA MET A 145 5.32 -8.58 -15.21
C MET A 145 6.68 -8.00 -15.62
N ARG A 146 7.09 -6.91 -14.97
CA ARG A 146 8.39 -6.26 -15.21
C ARG A 146 9.40 -6.73 -14.18
N GLU A 147 10.44 -7.44 -14.64
CA GLU A 147 11.47 -8.01 -13.75
C GLU A 147 12.26 -6.98 -12.94
N ARG A 148 12.28 -5.74 -13.37
CA ARG A 148 13.17 -4.70 -12.81
C ARG A 148 12.45 -3.60 -12.02
N LEU A 149 11.13 -3.63 -11.90
CA LEU A 149 10.38 -2.55 -11.26
C LEU A 149 9.54 -3.08 -10.11
N HIS A 150 9.94 -2.76 -8.90
CA HIS A 150 9.17 -3.01 -7.69
C HIS A 150 8.51 -1.71 -7.24
N ILE A 151 7.22 -1.56 -7.52
CA ILE A 151 6.44 -0.40 -7.12
C ILE A 151 5.59 -0.78 -5.91
N THR A 152 5.57 0.09 -4.91
CA THR A 152 4.72 -0.03 -3.73
C THR A 152 3.74 1.13 -3.67
N CYS A 153 2.59 0.96 -3.02
CA CYS A 153 1.63 2.05 -2.94
C CYS A 153 2.11 3.24 -2.09
N GLY A 154 2.96 3.01 -1.10
CA GLY A 154 3.56 4.07 -0.27
C GLY A 154 2.60 4.91 0.58
N ASN A 155 1.29 4.79 0.41
CA ASN A 155 0.30 5.71 0.98
C ASN A 155 0.41 5.86 2.50
N ARG A 156 0.63 4.75 3.22
CA ARG A 156 0.78 4.78 4.69
C ARG A 156 2.02 5.55 5.14
N GLN A 157 3.10 5.45 4.37
CA GLN A 157 4.34 6.18 4.63
C GLN A 157 4.14 7.67 4.30
N LEU A 158 3.51 7.96 3.18
CA LEU A 158 3.26 9.32 2.71
C LEU A 158 2.46 10.15 3.73
N VAL A 159 1.36 9.60 4.26
CA VAL A 159 0.48 10.36 5.17
C VAL A 159 0.97 10.41 6.61
N CYS A 160 1.96 9.60 6.99
CA CYS A 160 2.44 9.54 8.36
C CYS A 160 3.60 10.52 8.57
N HIS A 161 3.34 11.61 9.30
CA HIS A 161 4.29 12.68 9.59
C HIS A 161 4.18 13.10 11.06
N PRO A 162 5.24 13.59 11.74
CA PRO A 162 5.16 14.08 13.10
C PRO A 162 4.12 15.18 13.29
N GLU A 163 4.08 16.13 12.39
CA GLU A 163 3.17 17.27 12.46
C GLU A 163 1.76 16.93 11.97
N LYS A 164 0.76 17.18 12.83
CA LYS A 164 -0.66 16.85 12.52
C LYS A 164 -1.20 17.58 11.29
N HIS A 165 -0.83 18.86 11.11
CA HIS A 165 -1.28 19.63 9.95
C HIS A 165 -0.72 19.09 8.63
N VAL A 166 0.53 18.59 8.63
CA VAL A 166 1.12 17.94 7.46
C VAL A 166 0.41 16.63 7.14
N ARG A 167 0.09 15.81 8.16
CA ARG A 167 -0.71 14.59 7.99
C ARG A 167 -2.06 14.89 7.33
N LYS A 168 -2.77 15.89 7.84
CA LYS A 168 -4.07 16.29 7.29
C LYS A 168 -3.95 16.75 5.86
N ARG A 169 -3.03 17.68 5.57
CA ARG A 169 -2.78 18.16 4.20
C ARG A 169 -2.49 17.02 3.22
N ARG A 170 -1.61 16.09 3.59
CA ARG A 170 -1.27 14.93 2.73
C ARG A 170 -2.46 14.00 2.52
N LEU A 171 -3.28 13.79 3.54
CA LEU A 171 -4.52 13.03 3.43
C LEU A 171 -5.51 13.70 2.47
N ASP A 172 -5.71 15.01 2.60
CA ASP A 172 -6.62 15.77 1.75
C ASP A 172 -6.17 15.76 0.29
N LEU A 173 -4.86 15.96 0.03
CA LEU A 173 -4.27 15.84 -1.31
C LEU A 173 -4.48 14.45 -1.91
N LEU A 174 -4.27 13.38 -1.13
CA LEU A 174 -4.46 12.01 -1.60
C LEU A 174 -5.93 11.74 -1.95
N ARG A 175 -6.85 12.17 -1.10
CA ARG A 175 -8.31 11.97 -1.33
C ARG A 175 -8.85 12.76 -2.52
N SER A 176 -8.24 13.90 -2.83
CA SER A 176 -8.61 14.73 -3.97
C SER A 176 -7.83 14.42 -5.26
N SER A 177 -6.96 13.42 -5.25
CA SER A 177 -6.09 13.11 -6.39
C SER A 177 -6.80 12.47 -7.59
N GLY A 178 -8.06 12.04 -7.43
CA GLY A 178 -8.81 11.35 -8.47
C GLY A 178 -8.44 9.88 -8.63
N VAL A 179 -8.95 9.26 -9.67
CA VAL A 179 -8.77 7.83 -9.96
C VAL A 179 -7.92 7.65 -11.20
N VAL A 180 -6.85 6.89 -11.09
CA VAL A 180 -5.97 6.53 -12.22
C VAL A 180 -6.66 5.45 -13.05
N VAL A 181 -6.79 5.69 -14.35
CA VAL A 181 -7.34 4.75 -15.33
C VAL A 181 -6.31 4.50 -16.42
N GLN A 182 -6.17 3.26 -16.82
CA GLN A 182 -5.34 2.86 -17.95
C GLN A 182 -6.24 2.42 -19.11
N SER A 183 -6.05 3.04 -20.27
CA SER A 183 -6.76 2.70 -21.51
C SER A 183 -6.18 1.43 -22.15
N ASP A 184 -6.87 0.89 -23.17
CA ASP A 184 -6.44 -0.33 -23.85
C ASP A 184 -5.12 -0.15 -24.63
N ASP A 185 -4.80 1.06 -25.06
CA ASP A 185 -3.53 1.43 -25.65
C ASP A 185 -2.40 1.61 -24.61
N GLY A 186 -2.72 1.46 -23.31
CA GLY A 186 -1.79 1.61 -22.20
C GLY A 186 -1.63 3.02 -21.67
N SER A 187 -2.23 4.03 -22.30
CA SER A 187 -2.19 5.40 -21.82
C SER A 187 -2.83 5.54 -20.43
N LEU A 188 -2.23 6.38 -19.59
CA LEU A 188 -2.71 6.65 -18.23
C LEU A 188 -3.39 8.01 -18.18
N SER A 189 -4.52 8.07 -17.48
CA SER A 189 -5.22 9.31 -17.18
C SER A 189 -5.71 9.31 -15.74
N VAL A 190 -5.91 10.50 -15.20
CA VAL A 190 -6.56 10.69 -13.90
C VAL A 190 -7.93 11.31 -14.16
N LEU A 191 -8.96 10.64 -13.69
CA LEU A 191 -10.34 11.03 -13.94
C LEU A 191 -11.07 11.30 -12.62
N PRO A 192 -12.16 12.11 -12.67
CA PRO A 192 -13.10 12.19 -11.55
C PRO A 192 -13.69 10.82 -11.22
N PRO A 193 -14.05 10.56 -9.95
CA PRO A 193 -14.46 9.22 -9.50
C PRO A 193 -15.57 8.58 -10.33
N GLU A 194 -16.64 9.31 -10.62
CA GLU A 194 -17.79 8.79 -11.38
C GLU A 194 -17.40 8.38 -12.80
N GLU A 195 -16.68 9.26 -13.51
CA GLU A 195 -16.21 8.99 -14.87
C GLU A 195 -15.24 7.79 -14.90
N ALA A 196 -14.34 7.74 -13.92
CA ALA A 196 -13.38 6.65 -13.80
C ALA A 196 -14.05 5.30 -13.57
N LEU A 197 -15.06 5.24 -12.68
CA LEU A 197 -15.77 4.01 -12.39
C LEU A 197 -16.54 3.51 -13.63
N ASN A 198 -17.23 4.39 -14.32
CA ASN A 198 -17.93 4.06 -15.56
C ASN A 198 -16.97 3.50 -16.63
N ARG A 199 -15.80 4.12 -16.76
CA ARG A 199 -14.78 3.66 -17.72
C ARG A 199 -14.17 2.32 -17.32
N LEU A 200 -13.87 2.11 -16.04
CA LEU A 200 -13.32 0.85 -15.53
C LEU A 200 -14.32 -0.31 -15.70
N ASP A 201 -15.61 -0.06 -15.55
CA ASP A 201 -16.66 -1.08 -15.71
C ASP A 201 -16.89 -1.46 -17.18
N ALA A 202 -16.64 -0.52 -18.11
CA ALA A 202 -16.75 -0.75 -19.55
C ALA A 202 -15.51 -1.42 -20.17
N MET A 203 -14.39 -1.54 -19.44
CA MET A 203 -13.14 -2.08 -19.98
C MET A 203 -13.13 -3.61 -20.10
N ALA A 204 -12.32 -4.14 -21.01
CA ALA A 204 -12.03 -5.57 -21.18
C ALA A 204 -10.62 -5.91 -20.68
N PRO A 205 -10.42 -6.93 -19.81
CA PRO A 205 -11.47 -7.72 -19.17
C PRO A 205 -12.30 -6.88 -18.19
N PRO A 206 -13.55 -7.24 -17.93
CA PRO A 206 -14.41 -6.50 -17.00
C PRO A 206 -13.76 -6.43 -15.62
N ARG A 207 -14.09 -5.35 -14.90
CA ARG A 207 -13.58 -5.13 -13.53
C ARG A 207 -14.17 -6.10 -12.51
N HIS A 208 -15.20 -6.84 -12.86
CA HIS A 208 -15.91 -7.76 -11.97
C HIS A 208 -15.02 -8.80 -11.32
N PRO A 209 -15.47 -9.41 -10.21
CA PRO A 209 -14.65 -10.33 -9.45
C PRO A 209 -14.05 -11.41 -10.37
N LEU A 210 -12.75 -11.54 -10.32
CA LEU A 210 -12.01 -12.58 -11.02
C LEU A 210 -12.22 -13.97 -10.38
N TYR A 211 -13.09 -14.04 -9.40
CA TYR A 211 -13.44 -15.24 -8.64
C TYR A 211 -14.95 -15.18 -8.36
N GLU A 212 -15.58 -16.31 -8.45
CA GLU A 212 -16.92 -16.51 -7.94
C GLU A 212 -16.79 -16.88 -6.46
N ASP A 213 -17.58 -16.24 -5.62
CA ASP A 213 -17.70 -16.66 -4.22
C ASP A 213 -18.38 -18.03 -4.22
N SER A 214 -17.56 -19.06 -3.94
CA SER A 214 -18.02 -20.43 -3.73
C SER A 214 -18.52 -20.62 -2.29
#